data_c1b52a6cce0d5fd5042b592300935b32
#
_entry.id   c1b52a6cce0d5fd5042b592300935b32
#
_cell.length_a   1.000
_cell.length_b   1.000
_cell.length_c   1.000
_cell.angle_alpha   90.00
_cell.angle_beta   90.00
_cell.angle_gamma   90.00
#
_symmetry.space_group_name_H-M   'P 1'
#
loop_
_entity.id
_entity.type
_entity.pdbx_description
1 polymer ?
#
loop_
_entity_poly.entity_id
_entity_poly.type
_entity_poly.pdbx_seq_one_letter_code
_entity_poly.pdbx_strand_id
1 'polypeptide(L)'
;MNALRQLYADIRYENGRWPLSRWDLNLRYIAKSLLHVPEPRRTEDAEHFARVARHLASGSWKPDAPAALNLCAVGDVMWIRSGFREALSPGVRALMADAHVAFANLETPVDPARPVPRLVYETLHYNAPPGYLDTWEGTARHRVFSLCNNHALDQGEEGLERTRQSVLARPEHRCVGGPRAEDAVTGLEVAGVRMGIAAVTYDINHLAGAPPAGVPVTRLGNPLHAPDWERLGALIDAARAVGPDLVVLMPHWGFEYEYWPESLQREHAYRLIERGADILLGSSPHVLQPVELVSIDGGDPTCPAQVRRGGPPRVGLIAYSLGNFLSIMPTRACQTGAVLKLALARDAGGPLRPVDVRAVPRRAGGAWAARASWTRASSRWTSWAWSERRRTSRTPGAPWAD
;
A
#
# COMPACT_ATOMS: atom_id res chain seq x y z
N MET A 1 15.05 -26.25 -15.18
CA MET A 1 14.83 -25.20 -14.16
C MET A 1 15.17 -23.78 -14.65
N ASN A 2 16.26 -23.59 -15.42
CA ASN A 2 16.63 -22.26 -15.89
C ASN A 2 15.66 -21.64 -16.92
N ALA A 3 15.11 -22.42 -17.86
CA ALA A 3 14.19 -21.90 -18.87
C ALA A 3 12.85 -21.41 -18.28
N LEU A 4 12.30 -22.13 -17.30
CA LEU A 4 11.09 -21.71 -16.58
C LEU A 4 11.34 -20.46 -15.73
N ARG A 5 12.54 -20.33 -15.13
CA ARG A 5 12.91 -19.12 -14.37
C ARG A 5 13.10 -17.92 -15.30
N GLN A 6 13.68 -18.13 -16.49
CA GLN A 6 13.83 -17.08 -17.49
C GLN A 6 12.47 -16.66 -18.06
N LEU A 7 11.64 -17.63 -18.45
CA LEU A 7 10.27 -17.36 -18.90
C LEU A 7 9.47 -16.57 -17.83
N TYR A 8 9.62 -16.94 -16.56
CA TYR A 8 8.99 -16.25 -15.45
C TYR A 8 9.55 -14.85 -15.24
N ALA A 9 10.86 -14.67 -15.36
CA ALA A 9 11.49 -13.35 -15.31
C ALA A 9 10.96 -12.42 -16.41
N ASP A 10 10.76 -12.95 -17.60
CA ASP A 10 10.22 -12.20 -18.75
C ASP A 10 8.73 -11.83 -18.54
N ILE A 11 7.96 -12.72 -17.89
CA ILE A 11 6.55 -12.49 -17.53
C ILE A 11 6.40 -11.39 -16.47
N ARG A 12 7.36 -11.21 -15.59
CA ARG A 12 7.33 -10.28 -14.44
C ARG A 12 7.18 -8.80 -14.81
N TYR A 13 7.59 -8.40 -16.01
CA TYR A 13 7.61 -6.98 -16.42
C TYR A 13 6.32 -6.49 -17.04
N GLU A 14 5.29 -7.32 -17.14
CA GLU A 14 4.10 -6.97 -17.87
C GLU A 14 2.90 -6.88 -16.91
N ASN A 15 2.45 -5.66 -16.64
CA ASN A 15 1.14 -5.43 -16.05
C ASN A 15 0.05 -5.77 -17.07
N GLY A 16 -0.90 -6.59 -16.69
CA GLY A 16 -1.88 -7.23 -17.55
C GLY A 16 -2.95 -6.35 -18.18
N ARG A 17 -2.62 -5.11 -18.53
CA ARG A 17 -3.57 -4.16 -19.12
C ARG A 17 -3.21 -3.79 -20.54
N TRP A 18 -2.92 -4.80 -21.29
CA TRP A 18 -2.60 -4.64 -22.68
C TRP A 18 -3.88 -4.66 -23.51
N PRO A 19 -3.93 -3.93 -24.65
CA PRO A 19 -5.01 -4.07 -25.60
C PRO A 19 -5.28 -5.53 -25.92
N LEU A 20 -6.52 -5.91 -26.19
CA LEU A 20 -6.88 -7.29 -26.56
C LEU A 20 -6.06 -7.84 -27.74
N SER A 21 -5.51 -6.95 -28.58
CA SER A 21 -4.58 -7.29 -29.67
C SER A 21 -3.24 -7.87 -29.16
N ARG A 22 -2.88 -7.66 -27.89
CA ARG A 22 -1.67 -8.21 -27.27
C ARG A 22 -2.01 -9.40 -26.38
N TRP A 23 -2.64 -10.40 -26.99
CA TRP A 23 -3.01 -11.65 -26.32
C TRP A 23 -1.83 -12.39 -25.67
N ASP A 24 -0.62 -12.26 -26.26
CA ASP A 24 0.61 -12.81 -25.73
C ASP A 24 0.93 -12.25 -24.33
N LEU A 25 0.77 -10.95 -24.13
CA LEU A 25 1.01 -10.28 -22.86
C LEU A 25 -0.09 -10.62 -21.83
N ASN A 26 -1.33 -10.70 -22.28
CA ASN A 26 -2.44 -11.11 -21.41
C ASN A 26 -2.28 -12.56 -20.91
N LEU A 27 -1.81 -13.49 -21.76
CA LEU A 27 -1.49 -14.86 -21.35
C LEU A 27 -0.36 -14.90 -20.31
N ARG A 28 0.68 -14.08 -20.49
CA ARG A 28 1.78 -13.96 -19.53
C ARG A 28 1.29 -13.43 -18.19
N TYR A 29 0.43 -12.41 -18.18
CA TYR A 29 -0.19 -11.89 -16.97
C TYR A 29 -1.00 -12.98 -16.23
N ILE A 30 -1.83 -13.74 -16.95
CA ILE A 30 -2.60 -14.85 -16.37
C ILE A 30 -1.63 -15.90 -15.78
N ALA A 31 -0.59 -16.28 -16.50
CA ALA A 31 0.41 -17.22 -16.00
C ALA A 31 1.07 -16.71 -14.71
N LYS A 32 1.41 -15.43 -14.64
CA LYS A 32 1.97 -14.78 -13.46
C LYS A 32 0.99 -14.81 -12.28
N SER A 33 -0.28 -14.52 -12.51
CA SER A 33 -1.31 -14.55 -11.47
C SER A 33 -1.54 -15.94 -10.86
N LEU A 34 -1.20 -17.00 -11.59
CA LEU A 34 -1.33 -18.39 -11.14
C LEU A 34 -0.06 -18.93 -10.46
N LEU A 35 1.11 -18.54 -10.91
CA LEU A 35 2.38 -19.16 -10.49
C LEU A 35 2.93 -18.63 -9.18
N HIS A 36 2.63 -17.40 -8.78
CA HIS A 36 3.04 -16.78 -7.51
C HIS A 36 4.45 -17.17 -7.06
N VAL A 37 5.49 -16.64 -7.69
CA VAL A 37 6.88 -16.95 -7.32
C VAL A 37 7.37 -16.00 -6.22
N PRO A 38 7.60 -16.49 -5.01
CA PRO A 38 7.97 -15.67 -3.85
C PRO A 38 9.46 -15.34 -3.76
N GLU A 39 10.29 -15.83 -4.70
CA GLU A 39 11.72 -15.54 -4.68
C GLU A 39 12.01 -14.16 -5.26
N PRO A 40 12.94 -13.41 -4.64
CA PRO A 40 13.41 -12.17 -5.22
C PRO A 40 14.10 -12.43 -6.56
N ARG A 41 13.97 -11.49 -7.48
CA ARG A 41 14.53 -11.62 -8.82
C ARG A 41 16.04 -11.58 -8.84
N ARG A 42 16.62 -10.73 -7.99
CA ARG A 42 18.07 -10.52 -7.88
C ARG A 42 18.57 -10.95 -6.52
N THR A 43 19.74 -11.53 -6.46
CA THR A 43 20.41 -11.86 -5.20
C THR A 43 20.62 -10.63 -4.34
N GLU A 44 20.96 -9.50 -4.96
CA GLU A 44 21.16 -8.20 -4.30
C GLU A 44 19.90 -7.71 -3.56
N ASP A 45 18.71 -7.91 -4.14
CA ASP A 45 17.44 -7.57 -3.50
C ASP A 45 17.20 -8.48 -2.28
N ALA A 46 17.48 -9.78 -2.41
CA ALA A 46 17.39 -10.71 -1.29
C ALA A 46 18.32 -10.30 -0.13
N GLU A 47 19.55 -9.96 -0.43
CA GLU A 47 20.56 -9.52 0.57
C GLU A 47 20.16 -8.19 1.21
N HIS A 48 19.69 -7.22 0.41
CA HIS A 48 19.23 -5.94 0.92
C HIS A 48 18.09 -6.13 1.91
N PHE A 49 17.01 -6.81 1.52
CA PHE A 49 15.87 -7.01 2.41
C PHE A 49 16.16 -7.96 3.57
N ALA A 50 17.15 -8.84 3.46
CA ALA A 50 17.64 -9.58 4.62
C ALA A 50 18.33 -8.66 5.64
N ARG A 51 19.08 -7.64 5.20
CA ARG A 51 19.65 -6.61 6.10
C ARG A 51 18.53 -5.77 6.73
N VAL A 52 17.56 -5.32 5.94
CA VAL A 52 16.37 -4.59 6.43
C VAL A 52 15.66 -5.38 7.52
N ALA A 53 15.41 -6.66 7.28
CA ALA A 53 14.73 -7.53 8.24
C ALA A 53 15.53 -7.67 9.55
N ARG A 54 16.86 -7.83 9.48
CA ARG A 54 17.73 -7.88 10.66
C ARG A 54 17.73 -6.55 11.43
N HIS A 55 17.80 -5.43 10.72
CA HIS A 55 17.75 -4.10 11.33
C HIS A 55 16.43 -3.87 12.08
N LEU A 56 15.28 -4.14 11.46
CA LEU A 56 13.98 -4.05 12.13
C LEU A 56 13.88 -4.98 13.35
N ALA A 57 14.40 -6.21 13.23
CA ALA A 57 14.35 -7.21 14.29
C ALA A 57 15.27 -6.88 15.48
N SER A 58 16.36 -6.18 15.25
CA SER A 58 17.31 -5.79 16.30
C SER A 58 16.68 -4.86 17.34
N GLY A 59 15.73 -4.03 16.91
CA GLY A 59 15.14 -2.98 17.76
C GLY A 59 16.11 -1.86 18.15
N SER A 60 17.37 -1.88 17.66
CA SER A 60 18.39 -0.88 17.98
C SER A 60 18.04 0.52 17.49
N TRP A 61 17.16 0.60 16.49
CA TRP A 61 16.63 1.85 15.92
C TRP A 61 15.56 2.54 16.80
N LYS A 62 15.03 1.83 17.81
CA LYS A 62 13.96 2.34 18.69
C LYS A 62 14.56 3.25 19.76
N PRO A 63 14.21 4.54 19.79
CA PRO A 63 14.55 5.37 20.93
C PRO A 63 13.68 4.99 22.15
N ASP A 64 14.20 5.21 23.32
CA ASP A 64 13.41 5.13 24.57
C ASP A 64 12.64 6.44 24.77
N ALA A 65 11.55 6.59 24.04
CA ALA A 65 10.71 7.78 24.08
C ALA A 65 9.22 7.38 23.97
N PRO A 66 8.33 8.06 24.70
CA PRO A 66 6.90 7.81 24.60
C PRO A 66 6.36 8.19 23.22
N ALA A 67 5.44 7.40 22.71
CA ALA A 67 4.78 7.71 21.44
C ALA A 67 3.93 8.98 21.58
N ALA A 68 4.17 9.94 20.70
CA ALA A 68 3.35 11.15 20.55
C ALA A 68 2.21 10.95 19.56
N LEU A 69 2.40 10.11 18.55
CA LEU A 69 1.44 9.86 17.48
C LEU A 69 1.40 8.37 17.14
N ASN A 70 0.19 7.79 17.15
CA ASN A 70 -0.07 6.43 16.72
C ASN A 70 -0.80 6.45 15.38
N LEU A 71 -0.23 5.79 14.39
CA LEU A 71 -0.80 5.62 13.07
C LEU A 71 -1.04 4.14 12.79
N CYS A 72 -2.02 3.84 11.98
CA CYS A 72 -2.11 2.54 11.33
C CYS A 72 -2.35 2.71 9.83
N ALA A 73 -1.92 1.74 9.06
CA ALA A 73 -2.14 1.72 7.62
C ALA A 73 -2.51 0.32 7.16
N VAL A 74 -3.33 0.26 6.14
CA VAL A 74 -3.71 -0.96 5.44
C VAL A 74 -3.55 -0.75 3.94
N GLY A 75 -3.50 -1.84 3.18
CA GLY A 75 -3.37 -1.77 1.72
C GLY A 75 -4.71 -1.58 1.02
N ASP A 76 -4.96 -2.39 0.00
CA ASP A 76 -6.03 -2.21 -0.95
C ASP A 76 -7.40 -2.58 -0.37
N VAL A 77 -8.30 -1.61 -0.37
CA VAL A 77 -9.72 -1.74 -0.05
C VAL A 77 -10.47 -1.83 -1.36
N MET A 78 -10.51 -3.05 -1.90
CA MET A 78 -11.09 -3.34 -3.20
C MET A 78 -12.60 -3.56 -3.09
N TRP A 79 -13.24 -3.65 -4.23
CA TRP A 79 -14.66 -3.97 -4.33
C TRP A 79 -15.01 -5.29 -3.64
N ILE A 80 -16.06 -5.24 -2.79
CA ILE A 80 -16.77 -6.39 -2.22
C ILE A 80 -18.26 -6.10 -2.31
N ARG A 81 -19.01 -6.97 -2.96
CA ARG A 81 -20.43 -6.78 -3.18
C ARG A 81 -21.27 -6.93 -1.92
N SER A 82 -20.93 -7.90 -1.07
CA SER A 82 -21.69 -8.27 0.12
C SER A 82 -20.75 -8.76 1.23
N GLY A 83 -21.25 -8.81 2.46
CA GLY A 83 -20.46 -9.26 3.62
C GLY A 83 -19.36 -8.28 4.04
N PHE A 84 -19.36 -7.05 3.52
CA PHE A 84 -18.34 -6.06 3.85
C PHE A 84 -18.47 -5.53 5.29
N ARG A 85 -19.66 -5.52 5.87
CA ARG A 85 -19.90 -5.07 7.25
C ARG A 85 -19.22 -5.99 8.27
N GLU A 86 -19.18 -7.28 8.00
CA GLU A 86 -18.54 -8.32 8.81
C GLU A 86 -17.06 -8.51 8.46
N ALA A 87 -16.60 -7.90 7.37
CA ALA A 87 -15.23 -8.05 6.90
C ALA A 87 -14.18 -7.54 7.88
N LEU A 88 -14.52 -6.54 8.70
CA LEU A 88 -13.71 -6.09 9.84
C LEU A 88 -14.18 -6.77 11.12
N SER A 89 -13.55 -7.87 11.48
CA SER A 89 -13.82 -8.56 12.76
C SER A 89 -13.58 -7.63 13.97
N PRO A 90 -14.19 -7.89 15.13
CA PRO A 90 -13.95 -7.11 16.35
C PRO A 90 -12.46 -6.99 16.69
N GLY A 91 -11.68 -8.06 16.47
CA GLY A 91 -10.24 -8.03 16.69
C GLY A 91 -9.49 -7.10 15.74
N VAL A 92 -9.90 -6.98 14.45
CA VAL A 92 -9.32 -5.99 13.52
C VAL A 92 -9.63 -4.57 13.96
N ARG A 93 -10.88 -4.32 14.35
CA ARG A 93 -11.29 -3.01 14.88
C ARG A 93 -10.48 -2.64 16.12
N ALA A 94 -10.36 -3.57 17.07
CA ALA A 94 -9.56 -3.37 18.29
C ALA A 94 -8.07 -3.12 17.98
N LEU A 95 -7.51 -3.77 16.93
CA LEU A 95 -6.13 -3.52 16.52
C LEU A 95 -5.91 -2.10 16.00
N MET A 96 -6.93 -1.49 15.41
CA MET A 96 -6.86 -0.17 14.80
C MET A 96 -7.39 0.94 15.73
N ALA A 97 -8.13 0.60 16.77
CA ALA A 97 -8.88 1.55 17.60
C ALA A 97 -8.00 2.53 18.41
N ASP A 98 -6.76 2.15 18.72
CA ASP A 98 -5.79 2.97 19.44
C ASP A 98 -5.01 3.94 18.53
N ALA A 99 -5.20 3.85 17.21
CA ALA A 99 -4.56 4.75 16.27
C ALA A 99 -5.29 6.11 16.20
N HIS A 100 -4.51 7.17 16.14
CA HIS A 100 -5.04 8.51 15.87
C HIS A 100 -5.53 8.63 14.43
N VAL A 101 -4.80 8.01 13.49
CA VAL A 101 -5.13 8.02 12.04
C VAL A 101 -4.96 6.64 11.44
N ALA A 102 -5.94 6.21 10.65
CA ALA A 102 -5.84 5.04 9.77
C ALA A 102 -5.76 5.47 8.32
N PHE A 103 -4.82 4.90 7.57
CA PHE A 103 -4.65 5.12 6.13
C PHE A 103 -5.06 3.87 5.36
N ALA A 104 -5.73 4.06 4.22
CA ALA A 104 -6.14 2.98 3.31
C ALA A 104 -6.17 3.43 1.86
N ASN A 105 -5.83 2.56 0.93
CA ASN A 105 -6.08 2.78 -0.49
C ASN A 105 -7.50 2.31 -0.83
N LEU A 106 -8.40 3.24 -1.14
CA LEU A 106 -9.77 2.92 -1.57
C LEU A 106 -9.77 2.60 -3.07
N GLU A 107 -9.47 1.35 -3.39
CA GLU A 107 -9.32 0.86 -4.76
C GLU A 107 -10.66 0.42 -5.37
N THR A 108 -11.66 1.19 -5.10
CA THR A 108 -13.01 1.05 -5.71
C THR A 108 -13.75 2.36 -5.58
N PRO A 109 -14.44 2.83 -6.61
CA PRO A 109 -15.43 3.88 -6.47
C PRO A 109 -16.53 3.50 -5.48
N VAL A 110 -17.10 4.50 -4.81
CA VAL A 110 -18.31 4.41 -4.00
C VAL A 110 -19.31 5.43 -4.54
N ASP A 111 -19.86 5.13 -5.68
CA ASP A 111 -20.79 5.98 -6.40
C ASP A 111 -22.25 5.52 -6.22
N PRO A 112 -23.06 6.21 -5.41
CA PRO A 112 -24.44 5.82 -5.14
C PRO A 112 -25.37 5.96 -6.36
N ALA A 113 -24.96 6.72 -7.40
CA ALA A 113 -25.76 6.91 -8.61
C ALA A 113 -25.53 5.79 -9.65
N ARG A 114 -24.58 4.88 -9.42
CA ARG A 114 -24.25 3.79 -10.32
C ARG A 114 -24.55 2.42 -9.68
N PRO A 115 -24.93 1.42 -10.47
CA PRO A 115 -25.17 0.08 -9.95
C PRO A 115 -23.88 -0.55 -9.43
N VAL A 116 -24.00 -1.39 -8.40
CA VAL A 116 -22.91 -2.26 -7.95
C VAL A 116 -22.81 -3.45 -8.91
N PRO A 117 -21.67 -3.69 -9.55
CA PRO A 117 -21.49 -4.80 -10.49
C PRO A 117 -21.85 -6.15 -9.86
N ARG A 118 -22.47 -7.06 -10.61
CA ARG A 118 -22.77 -8.43 -10.12
C ARG A 118 -21.52 -9.28 -10.10
N LEU A 119 -20.69 -9.18 -11.14
CA LEU A 119 -19.40 -9.86 -11.28
C LEU A 119 -18.36 -8.83 -11.69
N VAL A 120 -17.24 -8.80 -10.99
CA VAL A 120 -16.10 -7.88 -11.30
C VAL A 120 -15.56 -8.10 -12.70
N TYR A 121 -15.51 -9.38 -13.14
CA TYR A 121 -14.95 -9.75 -14.43
C TYR A 121 -15.83 -9.39 -15.64
N GLU A 122 -17.08 -8.99 -15.41
CA GLU A 122 -17.97 -8.62 -16.52
C GLU A 122 -17.61 -7.27 -17.15
N THR A 123 -17.10 -6.33 -16.36
CA THR A 123 -16.90 -4.95 -16.81
C THR A 123 -15.51 -4.41 -16.52
N LEU A 124 -14.72 -5.04 -15.63
CA LEU A 124 -13.50 -4.51 -15.03
C LEU A 124 -13.66 -3.11 -14.39
N HIS A 125 -14.91 -2.67 -14.23
CA HIS A 125 -15.26 -1.41 -13.59
C HIS A 125 -15.84 -1.69 -12.21
N TYR A 126 -15.18 -1.23 -11.18
CA TYR A 126 -15.62 -1.39 -9.81
C TYR A 126 -16.65 -0.33 -9.43
N ASN A 127 -17.50 -0.67 -8.50
CA ASN A 127 -18.30 0.25 -7.71
C ASN A 127 -18.77 -0.48 -6.45
N ALA A 128 -18.55 0.09 -5.28
CA ALA A 128 -18.98 -0.45 -4.01
C ALA A 128 -20.30 0.21 -3.56
N PRO A 129 -21.12 -0.48 -2.74
CA PRO A 129 -22.36 0.10 -2.23
C PRO A 129 -22.10 1.26 -1.25
N PRO A 130 -23.02 2.23 -1.11
CA PRO A 130 -22.83 3.41 -0.25
C PRO A 130 -22.47 3.10 1.21
N GLY A 131 -23.01 2.01 1.76
CA GLY A 131 -22.70 1.55 3.13
C GLY A 131 -21.32 0.89 3.28
N TYR A 132 -20.55 0.78 2.21
CA TYR A 132 -19.21 0.17 2.25
C TYR A 132 -18.26 0.90 3.21
N LEU A 133 -18.35 2.22 3.27
CA LEU A 133 -17.52 3.05 4.14
C LEU A 133 -17.92 2.97 5.62
N ASP A 134 -19.11 2.50 5.97
CA ASP A 134 -19.56 2.28 7.35
C ASP A 134 -18.81 1.11 8.01
N THR A 135 -18.18 0.26 7.19
CA THR A 135 -17.29 -0.81 7.65
C THR A 135 -16.17 -0.31 8.56
N TRP A 136 -15.78 0.96 8.41
CA TRP A 136 -14.68 1.59 9.15
C TRP A 136 -15.08 2.15 10.53
N GLU A 137 -16.35 2.08 10.91
CA GLU A 137 -16.81 2.50 12.23
C GLU A 137 -16.11 1.71 13.35
N GLY A 138 -15.74 2.40 14.43
CA GLY A 138 -15.03 1.78 15.56
C GLY A 138 -13.57 1.40 15.28
N THR A 139 -12.97 1.93 14.20
CA THR A 139 -11.53 1.87 13.94
C THR A 139 -10.82 3.12 14.50
N ALA A 140 -9.74 3.60 13.89
CA ALA A 140 -9.00 4.79 14.30
C ALA A 140 -9.88 6.04 14.42
N ARG A 141 -9.38 7.07 15.13
CA ARG A 141 -10.10 8.34 15.33
C ARG A 141 -10.37 9.06 14.00
N HIS A 142 -9.38 9.12 13.10
CA HIS A 142 -9.49 9.65 11.74
C HIS A 142 -9.16 8.58 10.71
N ARG A 143 -9.79 8.61 9.54
CA ARG A 143 -9.54 7.69 8.43
C ARG A 143 -9.22 8.51 7.19
N VAL A 144 -8.11 8.19 6.55
CA VAL A 144 -7.66 8.85 5.32
C VAL A 144 -7.65 7.83 4.21
N PHE A 145 -8.40 8.09 3.15
CA PHE A 145 -8.51 7.25 1.98
C PHE A 145 -7.78 7.87 0.80
N SER A 146 -6.84 7.13 0.21
CA SER A 146 -6.34 7.46 -1.13
C SER A 146 -7.40 7.09 -2.16
N LEU A 147 -7.78 8.04 -3.00
CA LEU A 147 -8.60 7.83 -4.20
C LEU A 147 -7.72 7.76 -5.45
N CYS A 148 -6.41 7.94 -5.30
CA CYS A 148 -5.43 7.97 -6.39
C CYS A 148 -4.89 6.57 -6.66
N ASN A 149 -5.60 5.79 -7.46
CA ASN A 149 -5.25 4.45 -7.87
C ASN A 149 -5.75 4.18 -9.29
N ASN A 150 -5.48 3.00 -9.80
CA ASN A 150 -5.85 2.62 -11.16
C ASN A 150 -7.37 2.52 -11.40
N HIS A 151 -8.17 2.30 -10.34
CA HIS A 151 -9.64 2.22 -10.40
C HIS A 151 -10.33 3.57 -10.13
N ALA A 152 -9.57 4.66 -9.96
CA ALA A 152 -10.08 5.98 -9.63
C ALA A 152 -11.17 6.47 -10.61
N LEU A 153 -11.03 6.16 -11.88
CA LEU A 153 -11.94 6.61 -12.95
C LEU A 153 -12.84 5.48 -13.52
N ASP A 154 -13.02 4.39 -12.83
CA ASP A 154 -13.91 3.30 -13.28
C ASP A 154 -15.36 3.77 -13.51
N GLN A 155 -15.81 4.77 -12.80
CA GLN A 155 -17.12 5.42 -12.96
C GLN A 155 -17.01 6.83 -13.57
N GLY A 156 -15.88 7.15 -14.20
CA GLY A 156 -15.58 8.47 -14.79
C GLY A 156 -15.31 9.55 -13.73
N GLU A 157 -15.13 10.79 -14.19
CA GLU A 157 -14.83 11.93 -13.32
C GLU A 157 -15.97 12.23 -12.34
N GLU A 158 -17.21 12.15 -12.80
CA GLU A 158 -18.38 12.32 -11.94
C GLU A 158 -18.46 11.21 -10.85
N GLY A 159 -18.09 9.98 -11.19
CA GLY A 159 -18.04 8.87 -10.23
C GLY A 159 -16.96 9.08 -9.19
N LEU A 160 -15.80 9.63 -9.57
CA LEU A 160 -14.75 10.01 -8.63
C LEU A 160 -15.22 11.14 -7.69
N GLU A 161 -15.93 12.15 -8.20
CA GLU A 161 -16.50 13.21 -7.34
C GLU A 161 -17.56 12.66 -6.39
N ARG A 162 -18.45 11.77 -6.83
CA ARG A 162 -19.43 11.13 -5.95
C ARG A 162 -18.78 10.19 -4.92
N THR A 163 -17.68 9.53 -5.28
CA THR A 163 -16.87 8.75 -4.34
C THR A 163 -16.27 9.66 -3.28
N ARG A 164 -15.69 10.79 -3.67
CA ARG A 164 -15.18 11.80 -2.75
C ARG A 164 -16.26 12.29 -1.77
N GLN A 165 -17.43 12.65 -2.29
CA GLN A 165 -18.57 13.06 -1.46
C GLN A 165 -19.01 11.96 -0.49
N SER A 166 -19.05 10.71 -0.94
CA SER A 166 -19.38 9.55 -0.12
C SER A 166 -18.39 9.36 1.04
N VAL A 167 -17.09 9.58 0.80
CA VAL A 167 -16.07 9.55 1.86
C VAL A 167 -16.30 10.70 2.84
N LEU A 168 -16.40 11.93 2.35
CA LEU A 168 -16.49 13.15 3.17
C LEU A 168 -17.84 13.33 3.87
N ALA A 169 -18.87 12.55 3.52
CA ALA A 169 -20.14 12.52 4.25
C ALA A 169 -19.98 12.04 5.72
N ARG A 170 -18.83 11.49 6.07
CA ARG A 170 -18.49 11.05 7.42
C ARG A 170 -17.45 11.98 8.05
N PRO A 171 -17.75 12.63 9.22
CA PRO A 171 -16.88 13.68 9.78
C PRO A 171 -15.43 13.26 10.04
N GLU A 172 -15.22 11.98 10.38
CA GLU A 172 -13.90 11.44 10.68
C GLU A 172 -13.13 10.97 9.45
N HIS A 173 -13.76 10.98 8.26
CA HIS A 173 -13.14 10.58 7.02
C HIS A 173 -12.50 11.76 6.31
N ARG A 174 -11.40 11.50 5.65
CA ARG A 174 -10.68 12.39 4.73
C ARG A 174 -10.33 11.58 3.49
N CYS A 175 -10.09 12.26 2.38
CA CYS A 175 -9.54 11.63 1.19
C CYS A 175 -8.44 12.50 0.58
N VAL A 176 -7.62 11.88 -0.25
CA VAL A 176 -6.57 12.52 -1.04
C VAL A 176 -6.54 11.90 -2.44
N GLY A 177 -6.19 12.68 -3.45
CA GLY A 177 -6.18 12.24 -4.85
C GLY A 177 -7.58 12.23 -5.50
N GLY A 178 -8.48 13.07 -5.02
CA GLY A 178 -9.81 13.28 -5.61
C GLY A 178 -9.78 14.12 -6.90
N PRO A 179 -10.96 14.47 -7.45
CA PRO A 179 -11.05 15.10 -8.77
C PRO A 179 -10.74 16.61 -8.77
N ARG A 180 -10.61 17.24 -7.62
CA ARG A 180 -10.38 18.68 -7.50
C ARG A 180 -8.92 18.98 -7.23
N ALA A 181 -8.45 20.16 -7.64
CA ALA A 181 -7.06 20.57 -7.41
C ALA A 181 -6.69 20.58 -5.91
N GLU A 182 -7.63 21.00 -5.05
CA GLU A 182 -7.45 20.98 -3.59
C GLU A 182 -7.37 19.57 -2.98
N ASP A 183 -7.85 18.54 -3.67
CA ASP A 183 -7.78 17.15 -3.23
C ASP A 183 -6.39 16.52 -3.49
N ALA A 184 -5.50 17.19 -4.21
CA ALA A 184 -4.15 16.70 -4.47
C ALA A 184 -3.36 16.49 -3.18
N VAL A 185 -3.63 17.34 -2.18
CA VAL A 185 -3.01 17.30 -0.86
C VAL A 185 -4.08 17.47 0.24
N THR A 186 -3.99 16.70 1.29
CA THR A 186 -4.87 16.82 2.45
C THR A 186 -4.04 17.13 3.70
N GLY A 187 -4.37 18.21 4.39
CA GLY A 187 -3.81 18.54 5.71
C GLY A 187 -4.60 17.89 6.84
N LEU A 188 -3.91 17.39 7.86
CA LEU A 188 -4.55 16.87 9.08
C LEU A 188 -3.69 17.20 10.30
N GLU A 189 -4.31 17.83 11.30
CA GLU A 189 -3.69 18.05 12.61
C GLU A 189 -4.30 17.11 13.65
N VAL A 190 -3.46 16.35 14.33
CA VAL A 190 -3.86 15.41 15.37
C VAL A 190 -2.72 15.18 16.37
N ALA A 191 -3.05 15.14 17.66
CA ALA A 191 -2.07 14.99 18.74
C ALA A 191 -0.90 16.00 18.66
N GLY A 192 -1.17 17.24 18.21
CA GLY A 192 -0.16 18.29 18.06
C GLY A 192 0.82 18.08 16.88
N VAL A 193 0.50 17.16 15.97
CA VAL A 193 1.26 16.90 14.76
C VAL A 193 0.46 17.33 13.54
N ARG A 194 1.06 18.18 12.69
CA ARG A 194 0.49 18.62 11.42
C ARG A 194 1.05 17.77 10.29
N MET A 195 0.19 16.99 9.67
CA MET A 195 0.54 16.08 8.57
C MET A 195 0.06 16.64 7.23
N GLY A 196 0.94 16.60 6.22
CA GLY A 196 0.56 16.76 4.83
C GLY A 196 0.51 15.38 4.17
N ILE A 197 -0.58 15.08 3.49
CA ILE A 197 -0.87 13.78 2.90
C ILE A 197 -1.09 13.96 1.42
N ALA A 198 -0.39 13.19 0.60
CA ALA A 198 -0.55 13.18 -0.85
C ALA A 198 -0.63 11.73 -1.37
N ALA A 199 -1.11 11.55 -2.59
CA ALA A 199 -1.20 10.25 -3.23
C ALA A 199 -0.76 10.31 -4.68
N VAL A 200 -0.18 9.21 -5.18
CA VAL A 200 0.27 9.06 -6.56
C VAL A 200 -0.03 7.64 -7.06
N THR A 201 -0.17 7.47 -8.38
CA THR A 201 -0.41 6.14 -8.97
C THR A 201 0.51 5.88 -10.17
N TYR A 202 0.86 4.63 -10.40
CA TYR A 202 1.57 4.22 -11.63
C TYR A 202 0.70 4.40 -12.86
N ASP A 203 -0.57 4.05 -12.76
CA ASP A 203 -1.47 4.07 -13.93
C ASP A 203 -2.94 4.27 -13.53
N ILE A 204 -3.78 4.47 -14.54
CA ILE A 204 -5.23 4.56 -14.45
C ILE A 204 -5.81 3.61 -15.48
N ASN A 205 -6.75 2.78 -15.08
CA ASN A 205 -7.41 1.82 -15.96
C ASN A 205 -8.14 2.54 -17.10
N HIS A 206 -8.20 1.88 -18.25
CA HIS A 206 -8.97 2.33 -19.41
C HIS A 206 -8.56 3.67 -20.04
N LEU A 207 -7.46 4.28 -19.58
CA LEU A 207 -6.92 5.49 -20.18
C LEU A 207 -5.67 5.18 -20.99
N ALA A 208 -5.78 5.27 -22.31
CA ALA A 208 -4.65 5.12 -23.25
C ALA A 208 -3.70 6.34 -23.28
N GLY A 209 -3.82 7.29 -22.34
CA GLY A 209 -3.08 8.54 -22.36
C GLY A 209 -2.97 9.22 -21.00
N ALA A 210 -2.68 10.50 -20.99
CA ALA A 210 -2.71 11.31 -19.77
C ALA A 210 -4.13 11.31 -19.15
N PRO A 211 -4.24 11.42 -17.81
CA PRO A 211 -5.53 11.66 -17.18
C PRO A 211 -6.24 12.87 -17.83
N PRO A 212 -7.57 12.90 -17.81
CA PRO A 212 -8.31 14.06 -18.30
C PRO A 212 -7.79 15.36 -17.69
N ALA A 213 -7.76 16.42 -18.48
CA ALA A 213 -7.32 17.74 -18.01
C ALA A 213 -8.23 18.16 -16.83
N GLY A 214 -7.61 18.52 -15.70
CA GLY A 214 -8.35 18.93 -14.50
C GLY A 214 -8.55 17.83 -13.45
N VAL A 215 -8.30 16.57 -13.75
CA VAL A 215 -8.28 15.51 -12.74
C VAL A 215 -6.87 15.40 -12.16
N PRO A 216 -6.65 15.75 -10.88
CA PRO A 216 -5.32 15.79 -10.28
C PRO A 216 -4.81 14.42 -9.84
N VAL A 217 -5.11 13.36 -10.59
CA VAL A 217 -4.49 12.06 -10.38
C VAL A 217 -3.03 12.16 -10.81
N THR A 218 -2.13 12.23 -9.85
CA THR A 218 -0.70 12.38 -10.13
C THR A 218 -0.09 11.05 -10.46
N ARG A 219 0.44 10.91 -11.69
CA ARG A 219 1.18 9.72 -12.12
C ARG A 219 2.60 9.77 -11.57
N LEU A 220 3.00 8.68 -10.92
CA LEU A 220 4.39 8.47 -10.48
C LEU A 220 5.31 8.10 -11.64
N GLY A 221 4.77 7.66 -12.76
CA GLY A 221 5.55 7.01 -13.81
C GLY A 221 5.74 5.51 -13.53
N ASN A 222 5.93 4.74 -14.59
CA ASN A 222 6.08 3.29 -14.56
C ASN A 222 7.14 2.88 -15.60
N PRO A 223 7.47 1.60 -15.81
CA PRO A 223 8.47 1.18 -16.80
C PRO A 223 8.22 1.64 -18.24
N LEU A 224 6.98 2.04 -18.56
CA LEU A 224 6.61 2.54 -19.90
C LEU A 224 6.60 4.08 -19.98
N HIS A 225 6.49 4.76 -18.85
CA HIS A 225 6.35 6.22 -18.77
C HIS A 225 7.25 6.78 -17.67
N ALA A 226 8.19 7.62 -18.04
CA ALA A 226 9.08 8.27 -17.08
C ALA A 226 8.30 9.12 -16.07
N PRO A 227 8.73 9.18 -14.80
CA PRO A 227 8.17 10.08 -13.81
C PRO A 227 8.39 11.54 -14.16
N ASP A 228 7.39 12.38 -13.95
CA ASP A 228 7.55 13.83 -13.92
C ASP A 228 8.01 14.25 -12.51
N TRP A 229 9.32 14.28 -12.31
CA TRP A 229 9.93 14.58 -11.00
C TRP A 229 9.72 16.01 -10.54
N GLU A 230 9.51 16.96 -11.46
CA GLU A 230 9.18 18.35 -11.12
C GLU A 230 7.78 18.42 -10.51
N ARG A 231 6.79 17.83 -11.16
CA ARG A 231 5.42 17.75 -10.66
C ARG A 231 5.32 16.97 -9.33
N LEU A 232 6.04 15.87 -9.21
CA LEU A 232 6.10 15.08 -7.97
C LEU A 232 6.76 15.87 -6.84
N GLY A 233 7.82 16.63 -7.14
CA GLY A 233 8.44 17.56 -6.19
C GLY A 233 7.47 18.63 -5.73
N ALA A 234 6.79 19.30 -6.64
CA ALA A 234 5.78 20.31 -6.30
C ALA A 234 4.64 19.75 -5.43
N LEU A 235 4.20 18.52 -5.70
CA LEU A 235 3.18 17.84 -4.86
C LEU A 235 3.68 17.62 -3.44
N ILE A 236 4.92 17.16 -3.27
CA ILE A 236 5.53 16.92 -1.96
C ILE A 236 5.76 18.24 -1.22
N ASP A 237 6.17 19.30 -1.93
CA ASP A 237 6.33 20.64 -1.36
C ASP A 237 5.00 21.21 -0.88
N ALA A 238 3.91 21.03 -1.65
CA ALA A 238 2.56 21.39 -1.24
C ALA A 238 2.11 20.59 0.02
N ALA A 239 2.41 19.30 0.08
CA ALA A 239 2.13 18.49 1.27
C ALA A 239 2.94 18.99 2.48
N ARG A 240 4.21 19.36 2.30
CA ARG A 240 5.06 19.92 3.36
C ARG A 240 4.55 21.28 3.84
N ALA A 241 3.99 22.10 2.94
CA ALA A 241 3.44 23.41 3.29
C ALA A 241 2.23 23.31 4.21
N VAL A 242 1.33 22.32 4.01
CA VAL A 242 0.17 22.11 4.89
C VAL A 242 0.48 21.25 6.10
N GLY A 243 1.50 20.40 6.02
CA GLY A 243 1.91 19.48 7.09
C GLY A 243 3.41 19.52 7.39
N PRO A 244 3.92 20.60 8.00
CA PRO A 244 5.36 20.80 8.18
C PRO A 244 6.04 19.76 9.09
N ASP A 245 5.27 19.07 9.93
CA ASP A 245 5.83 18.07 10.85
C ASP A 245 6.07 16.72 10.18
N LEU A 246 5.16 16.28 9.30
CA LEU A 246 5.18 14.96 8.69
C LEU A 246 4.55 14.96 7.29
N VAL A 247 5.23 14.43 6.30
CA VAL A 247 4.67 14.18 4.96
C VAL A 247 4.46 12.69 4.75
N VAL A 248 3.20 12.30 4.55
CA VAL A 248 2.80 10.94 4.21
C VAL A 248 2.41 10.88 2.74
N LEU A 249 3.08 10.06 1.97
CA LEU A 249 2.72 9.80 0.57
C LEU A 249 2.17 8.39 0.43
N MET A 250 1.06 8.26 -0.30
CA MET A 250 0.36 7.01 -0.54
C MET A 250 0.49 6.60 -2.01
N PRO A 251 1.56 5.89 -2.39
CA PRO A 251 1.76 5.46 -3.76
C PRO A 251 0.99 4.16 -4.05
N HIS A 252 0.24 4.16 -5.16
CA HIS A 252 -0.32 2.97 -5.77
C HIS A 252 0.57 2.55 -6.94
N TRP A 253 1.49 1.60 -6.70
CA TRP A 253 2.65 1.33 -7.52
C TRP A 253 3.08 -0.14 -7.56
N GLY A 254 4.07 -0.43 -8.40
CA GLY A 254 4.63 -1.77 -8.55
C GLY A 254 3.75 -2.67 -9.43
N PHE A 255 4.16 -3.92 -9.54
CA PHE A 255 3.47 -4.90 -10.35
C PHE A 255 2.62 -5.82 -9.49
N GLU A 256 1.45 -6.18 -9.97
CA GLU A 256 0.60 -7.17 -9.33
C GLU A 256 1.32 -8.50 -9.13
N TYR A 257 1.07 -9.14 -8.00
CA TYR A 257 1.61 -10.46 -7.59
C TYR A 257 3.13 -10.51 -7.36
N GLU A 258 3.82 -9.36 -7.31
CA GLU A 258 5.24 -9.29 -6.96
C GLU A 258 5.44 -9.17 -5.46
N TYR A 259 6.16 -10.15 -4.88
CA TYR A 259 6.44 -10.19 -3.43
C TYR A 259 7.61 -9.30 -3.01
N TRP A 260 8.40 -8.85 -3.97
CA TRP A 260 9.55 -8.00 -3.76
C TRP A 260 9.45 -6.77 -4.63
N PRO A 261 9.71 -5.59 -4.07
CA PRO A 261 9.69 -4.37 -4.87
C PRO A 261 10.78 -4.44 -5.95
N GLU A 262 10.42 -4.11 -7.17
CA GLU A 262 11.33 -4.02 -8.29
C GLU A 262 12.36 -2.90 -8.07
N SER A 263 13.52 -3.00 -8.75
CA SER A 263 14.58 -1.99 -8.63
C SER A 263 14.07 -0.58 -8.93
N LEU A 264 13.21 -0.42 -9.94
CA LEU A 264 12.59 0.87 -10.28
C LEU A 264 11.66 1.37 -9.17
N GLN A 265 10.86 0.48 -8.56
CA GLN A 265 9.98 0.84 -7.43
C GLN A 265 10.82 1.31 -6.23
N ARG A 266 11.95 0.65 -5.95
CA ARG A 266 12.88 1.05 -4.89
C ARG A 266 13.54 2.39 -5.19
N GLU A 267 14.00 2.60 -6.43
CA GLU A 267 14.57 3.88 -6.89
C GLU A 267 13.55 5.01 -6.69
N HIS A 268 12.30 4.82 -7.15
CA HIS A 268 11.23 5.79 -6.95
C HIS A 268 10.99 6.05 -5.45
N ALA A 269 10.98 5.01 -4.62
CA ALA A 269 10.79 5.16 -3.18
C ALA A 269 11.86 6.07 -2.54
N TYR A 270 13.12 5.81 -2.82
CA TYR A 270 14.21 6.61 -2.27
C TYR A 270 14.18 8.06 -2.79
N ARG A 271 13.91 8.27 -4.08
CA ARG A 271 13.78 9.61 -4.64
C ARG A 271 12.61 10.40 -4.05
N LEU A 272 11.47 9.74 -3.76
CA LEU A 272 10.35 10.39 -3.07
C LEU A 272 10.72 10.79 -1.64
N ILE A 273 11.48 9.94 -0.92
CA ILE A 273 12.03 10.28 0.39
C ILE A 273 13.02 11.45 0.28
N GLU A 274 13.94 11.43 -0.69
CA GLU A 274 14.88 12.54 -0.95
C GLU A 274 14.15 13.84 -1.24
N ARG A 275 13.04 13.79 -1.97
CA ARG A 275 12.21 14.95 -2.32
C ARG A 275 11.42 15.53 -1.16
N GLY A 276 11.28 14.80 -0.04
CA GLY A 276 10.64 15.36 1.14
C GLY A 276 9.55 14.50 1.79
N ALA A 277 9.16 13.36 1.22
CA ALA A 277 8.28 12.43 1.91
C ALA A 277 8.97 11.82 3.12
N ASP A 278 8.26 11.65 4.23
CA ASP A 278 8.79 11.02 5.45
C ASP A 278 8.30 9.58 5.57
N ILE A 279 7.07 9.30 5.12
CA ILE A 279 6.46 7.97 5.16
C ILE A 279 5.86 7.67 3.79
N LEU A 280 6.16 6.48 3.25
CA LEU A 280 5.51 5.93 2.06
C LEU A 280 4.63 4.74 2.45
N LEU A 281 3.34 4.79 2.11
CA LEU A 281 2.37 3.72 2.37
C LEU A 281 1.89 3.14 1.04
N GLY A 282 2.61 2.14 0.54
CA GLY A 282 2.42 1.55 -0.77
C GLY A 282 1.28 0.54 -0.86
N SER A 283 0.69 0.45 -2.04
CA SER A 283 -0.40 -0.45 -2.44
C SER A 283 -0.27 -0.85 -3.91
N SER A 284 -1.16 -1.67 -4.46
CA SER A 284 -1.23 -2.17 -5.84
C SER A 284 -0.69 -3.59 -6.08
N PRO A 285 0.44 -4.08 -5.51
CA PRO A 285 0.88 -5.45 -5.78
C PRO A 285 -0.11 -6.54 -5.36
N HIS A 286 -1.12 -6.23 -4.57
CA HIS A 286 -2.13 -7.12 -4.00
C HIS A 286 -1.57 -8.24 -3.12
N VAL A 287 -0.27 -8.23 -2.89
CA VAL A 287 0.48 -9.11 -1.98
C VAL A 287 1.37 -8.28 -1.07
N LEU A 288 1.74 -8.84 0.08
CA LEU A 288 2.61 -8.16 1.02
C LEU A 288 4.02 -8.02 0.43
N GLN A 289 4.57 -6.81 0.55
CA GLN A 289 5.98 -6.51 0.29
C GLN A 289 6.67 -5.99 1.57
N PRO A 290 8.01 -5.94 1.62
CA PRO A 290 8.76 -5.49 2.79
C PRO A 290 8.39 -4.10 3.30
N VAL A 291 8.68 -3.88 4.59
CA VAL A 291 8.73 -2.56 5.22
C VAL A 291 10.18 -2.24 5.54
N GLU A 292 10.59 -1.00 5.32
CA GLU A 292 11.97 -0.54 5.47
C GLU A 292 12.02 0.80 6.22
N LEU A 293 12.97 0.92 7.14
CA LEU A 293 13.36 2.21 7.70
C LEU A 293 14.52 2.78 6.87
N VAL A 294 14.45 4.08 6.61
CA VAL A 294 15.44 4.80 5.81
C VAL A 294 16.06 5.91 6.64
N SER A 295 17.37 5.92 6.75
CA SER A 295 18.09 7.03 7.36
C SER A 295 18.11 8.22 6.41
N ILE A 296 17.68 9.36 6.89
CA ILE A 296 17.69 10.63 6.17
C ILE A 296 18.69 11.55 6.87
N ASP A 297 19.68 12.05 6.11
CA ASP A 297 20.71 12.94 6.60
C ASP A 297 21.42 12.42 7.87
N GLY A 298 21.61 11.09 7.98
CA GLY A 298 22.30 10.46 9.11
C GLY A 298 21.43 10.24 10.36
N GLY A 299 20.10 10.24 10.23
CA GLY A 299 19.17 10.06 11.35
C GLY A 299 19.33 8.72 12.09
N ASP A 300 19.66 7.64 11.36
CA ASP A 300 20.09 6.36 11.93
C ASP A 300 21.14 5.72 11.02
N PRO A 301 22.41 5.72 11.39
CA PRO A 301 23.48 5.15 10.57
C PRO A 301 23.39 3.63 10.41
N THR A 302 22.58 2.93 11.23
CA THR A 302 22.42 1.47 11.15
C THR A 302 21.36 1.05 10.14
N CYS A 303 20.54 1.99 9.63
CA CYS A 303 19.59 1.70 8.56
C CYS A 303 20.31 1.19 7.29
N PRO A 304 19.83 0.10 6.67
CA PRO A 304 20.40 -0.41 5.42
C PRO A 304 20.32 0.56 4.25
N ALA A 305 19.34 1.44 4.25
CA ALA A 305 19.17 2.51 3.26
C ALA A 305 19.48 3.88 3.86
N GLN A 306 20.24 4.66 3.12
CA GLN A 306 20.68 6.01 3.49
C GLN A 306 20.32 6.96 2.35
N VAL A 307 19.64 8.05 2.64
CA VAL A 307 19.32 9.11 1.67
C VAL A 307 19.77 10.48 2.22
N ARG A 308 19.97 11.41 1.31
CA ARG A 308 20.32 12.79 1.64
C ARG A 308 19.23 13.74 1.14
N ARG A 309 18.80 14.62 2.02
CA ARG A 309 17.77 15.64 1.75
C ARG A 309 18.31 17.06 1.97
N GLY A 310 19.35 17.20 2.77
CA GLY A 310 19.91 18.50 3.16
C GLY A 310 19.10 19.18 4.26
N GLY A 311 18.80 18.46 5.33
CA GLY A 311 18.03 18.95 6.47
C GLY A 311 18.44 18.29 7.79
N PRO A 312 17.62 18.45 8.86
CA PRO A 312 17.90 17.78 10.12
C PRO A 312 17.81 16.26 9.97
N PRO A 313 18.67 15.50 10.72
CA PRO A 313 18.64 14.04 10.71
C PRO A 313 17.25 13.48 11.02
N ARG A 314 16.77 12.52 10.21
CA ARG A 314 15.45 11.89 10.33
C ARG A 314 15.52 10.38 10.04
N VAL A 315 14.48 9.67 10.45
CA VAL A 315 14.23 8.30 10.02
C VAL A 315 12.88 8.23 9.34
N GLY A 316 12.88 7.92 8.05
CA GLY A 316 11.69 7.69 7.25
C GLY A 316 11.27 6.23 7.26
N LEU A 317 10.08 5.96 6.72
CA LEU A 317 9.54 4.61 6.59
C LEU A 317 8.99 4.40 5.18
N ILE A 318 9.29 3.25 4.59
CA ILE A 318 8.71 2.78 3.34
C ILE A 318 8.01 1.45 3.62
N ALA A 319 6.69 1.41 3.48
CA ALA A 319 5.93 0.17 3.31
C ALA A 319 5.68 0.00 1.81
N TYR A 320 6.36 -0.96 1.17
CA TYR A 320 6.26 -1.10 -0.28
C TYR A 320 4.89 -1.60 -0.74
N SER A 321 4.30 -2.55 -0.02
CA SER A 321 2.90 -2.96 -0.19
C SER A 321 2.36 -3.60 1.08
N LEU A 322 1.17 -3.20 1.48
CA LEU A 322 0.44 -3.78 2.60
C LEU A 322 -0.55 -4.89 2.16
N GLY A 323 -0.51 -5.27 0.87
CA GLY A 323 -1.39 -6.28 0.29
C GLY A 323 -2.85 -5.85 0.29
N ASN A 324 -3.76 -6.79 0.11
CA ASN A 324 -5.19 -6.51 0.14
C ASN A 324 -5.74 -6.48 1.57
N PHE A 325 -6.50 -5.45 1.89
CA PHE A 325 -7.21 -5.36 3.16
C PHE A 325 -8.64 -5.91 3.04
N LEU A 326 -9.37 -5.50 2.00
CA LEU A 326 -10.64 -6.08 1.59
C LEU A 326 -10.54 -6.46 0.11
N SER A 327 -10.80 -7.73 -0.22
CA SER A 327 -10.68 -8.19 -1.60
C SER A 327 -11.41 -9.50 -1.81
N ILE A 328 -11.87 -9.72 -3.05
CA ILE A 328 -12.42 -10.98 -3.53
C ILE A 328 -11.43 -11.79 -4.36
N MET A 329 -10.18 -11.36 -4.45
CA MET A 329 -9.16 -12.09 -5.22
C MET A 329 -8.97 -13.50 -4.65
N PRO A 330 -8.96 -14.55 -5.49
CA PRO A 330 -9.11 -15.93 -5.03
C PRO A 330 -7.84 -16.54 -4.43
N THR A 331 -6.66 -15.98 -4.74
CA THR A 331 -5.41 -16.60 -4.29
C THR A 331 -5.11 -16.27 -2.82
N ARG A 332 -4.54 -17.22 -2.08
CA ARG A 332 -4.18 -17.01 -0.66
C ARG A 332 -3.28 -15.81 -0.44
N ALA A 333 -2.34 -15.58 -1.34
CA ALA A 333 -1.44 -14.45 -1.27
C ALA A 333 -2.20 -13.12 -1.32
N CYS A 334 -3.12 -12.99 -2.30
CA CYS A 334 -3.98 -11.81 -2.43
C CYS A 334 -5.08 -11.71 -1.37
N GLN A 335 -5.35 -12.81 -0.65
CA GLN A 335 -6.20 -12.80 0.54
C GLN A 335 -5.43 -12.48 1.83
N THR A 336 -4.16 -12.12 1.73
CA THR A 336 -3.31 -11.79 2.87
C THR A 336 -2.84 -10.35 2.76
N GLY A 337 -3.29 -9.51 3.67
CA GLY A 337 -2.80 -8.15 3.87
C GLY A 337 -2.24 -7.98 5.28
N ALA A 338 -1.86 -6.76 5.61
CA ALA A 338 -1.41 -6.42 6.95
C ALA A 338 -2.05 -5.13 7.44
N VAL A 339 -2.22 -5.03 8.76
CA VAL A 339 -2.35 -3.75 9.46
C VAL A 339 -0.94 -3.35 9.91
N LEU A 340 -0.38 -2.33 9.30
CA LEU A 340 0.84 -1.68 9.77
C LEU A 340 0.48 -0.77 10.94
N LYS A 341 1.07 -0.98 12.09
CA LYS A 341 1.03 -0.07 13.24
C LYS A 341 2.35 0.68 13.32
N LEU A 342 2.27 1.98 13.44
CA LEU A 342 3.43 2.86 13.52
C LEU A 342 3.23 3.83 14.67
N ALA A 343 4.13 3.80 15.64
CA ALA A 343 4.20 4.80 16.69
C ALA A 343 5.38 5.74 16.41
N LEU A 344 5.12 7.04 16.51
CA LEU A 344 6.13 8.09 16.32
C LEU A 344 6.30 8.86 17.63
N ALA A 345 7.54 9.17 17.98
CA ALA A 345 7.88 10.11 19.03
C ALA A 345 8.53 11.37 18.45
N ARG A 346 8.49 12.45 19.20
CA ARG A 346 9.21 13.68 18.89
C ARG A 346 10.33 13.84 19.93
N ASP A 347 11.55 13.88 19.48
CA ASP A 347 12.66 14.33 20.32
C ASP A 347 12.44 15.81 20.68
N ALA A 348 12.94 16.28 21.82
CA ALA A 348 12.71 17.64 22.32
C ALA A 348 12.94 18.70 21.22
N GLY A 349 11.86 19.19 20.59
CA GLY A 349 11.90 20.17 19.49
C GLY A 349 12.39 19.63 18.13
N GLY A 350 12.70 18.33 18.04
CA GLY A 350 13.20 17.68 16.82
C GLY A 350 12.10 17.12 15.91
N PRO A 351 12.51 16.48 14.81
CA PRO A 351 11.58 15.80 13.90
C PRO A 351 10.95 14.56 14.55
N LEU A 352 9.81 14.14 14.02
CA LEU A 352 9.19 12.87 14.39
C LEU A 352 10.04 11.70 13.90
N ARG A 353 10.14 10.65 14.71
CA ARG A 353 10.84 9.41 14.37
C ARG A 353 10.07 8.18 14.82
N PRO A 354 10.17 7.06 14.11
CA PRO A 354 9.57 5.81 14.52
C PRO A 354 10.12 5.31 15.86
N VAL A 355 9.22 4.90 16.76
CA VAL A 355 9.54 4.24 18.04
C VAL A 355 8.95 2.84 18.12
N ASP A 356 7.94 2.54 17.31
CA ASP A 356 7.43 1.19 17.13
C ASP A 356 6.91 1.01 15.71
N VAL A 357 7.28 -0.11 15.09
CA VAL A 357 6.82 -0.51 13.75
C VAL A 357 6.42 -1.97 13.80
N ARG A 358 5.15 -2.27 13.58
CA ARG A 358 4.61 -3.63 13.59
C ARG A 358 3.65 -3.83 12.43
N ALA A 359 3.91 -4.79 11.56
CA ALA A 359 2.93 -5.26 10.60
C ALA A 359 2.25 -6.51 11.13
N VAL A 360 0.94 -6.46 11.29
CA VAL A 360 0.13 -7.59 11.76
C VAL A 360 -0.58 -8.20 10.56
N PRO A 361 -0.17 -9.40 10.10
CA PRO A 361 -0.80 -10.05 8.97
C PRO A 361 -2.26 -10.36 9.24
N ARG A 362 -3.09 -10.24 8.22
CA ARG A 362 -4.52 -10.51 8.24
C ARG A 362 -4.93 -11.28 7.00
N ARG A 363 -5.89 -12.22 7.16
CA ARG A 363 -6.63 -12.78 6.02
C ARG A 363 -7.86 -11.91 5.69
N ALA A 364 -8.03 -11.60 4.42
CA ALA A 364 -9.30 -11.08 3.92
C ALA A 364 -10.39 -12.14 4.15
N GLY A 365 -11.46 -11.78 4.85
CA GLY A 365 -12.51 -12.74 5.23
C GLY A 365 -12.63 -13.03 6.73
N GLY A 366 -11.92 -12.32 7.61
CA GLY A 366 -12.24 -12.25 9.05
C GLY A 366 -11.48 -13.16 10.00
N ALA A 367 -10.72 -14.15 9.56
CA ALA A 367 -9.93 -15.00 10.47
C ALA A 367 -8.53 -14.42 10.70
N TRP A 368 -8.16 -14.21 11.97
CA TRP A 368 -6.84 -13.77 12.40
C TRP A 368 -5.81 -14.89 12.31
N ALA A 369 -4.69 -14.63 11.65
CA ALA A 369 -3.49 -15.40 11.94
C ALA A 369 -2.91 -14.87 13.27
N ALA A 370 -2.75 -15.76 14.26
CA ALA A 370 -2.26 -15.42 15.57
C ALA A 370 -0.89 -14.72 15.50
N ARG A 371 -0.82 -13.57 16.16
CA ARG A 371 0.38 -12.79 16.57
C ARG A 371 1.71 -13.23 15.94
N ALA A 372 2.01 -12.72 14.76
CA ALA A 372 3.37 -12.65 14.28
C ALA A 372 3.84 -11.21 14.38
N SER A 373 4.69 -10.88 15.35
CA SER A 373 5.42 -9.63 15.30
C SER A 373 6.44 -9.71 14.15
N TRP A 374 6.68 -8.64 13.44
CA TRP A 374 7.71 -8.57 12.39
C TRP A 374 9.10 -8.97 12.89
N THR A 375 9.38 -8.82 14.16
CA THR A 375 10.59 -9.31 14.82
C THR A 375 10.77 -10.83 14.75
N ARG A 376 9.69 -11.61 14.60
CA ARG A 376 9.75 -13.05 14.33
C ARG A 376 9.43 -13.43 12.88
N ALA A 377 8.77 -12.57 12.13
CA ALA A 377 8.39 -12.85 10.74
C ALA A 377 9.53 -12.58 9.76
N SER A 378 10.52 -11.74 10.10
CA SER A 378 11.64 -11.46 9.21
C SER A 378 12.52 -12.70 8.91
N SER A 379 12.64 -13.62 9.87
CA SER A 379 13.24 -14.94 9.63
C SER A 379 12.23 -15.95 9.06
N ARG A 380 10.91 -15.68 9.14
CA ARG A 380 9.86 -16.57 8.65
C ARG A 380 9.27 -16.12 7.30
N TRP A 381 9.55 -14.93 6.82
CA TRP A 381 9.14 -14.52 5.46
C TRP A 381 9.75 -15.42 4.40
N THR A 382 11.03 -15.73 4.52
CA THR A 382 11.69 -16.75 3.70
C THR A 382 11.23 -18.16 4.05
N SER A 383 10.87 -18.44 5.30
CA SER A 383 10.41 -19.77 5.76
C SER A 383 8.90 -20.00 5.53
N TRP A 384 8.07 -18.93 5.49
CA TRP A 384 6.63 -19.08 5.24
C TRP A 384 6.35 -19.39 3.77
N ALA A 385 7.00 -18.69 2.84
CA ALA A 385 6.98 -19.02 1.43
C ALA A 385 7.55 -20.44 1.17
N TRP A 386 8.48 -20.90 2.00
CA TRP A 386 9.10 -22.23 1.92
C TRP A 386 8.26 -23.33 2.60
N SER A 387 7.56 -23.04 3.71
CA SER A 387 6.72 -24.01 4.42
C SER A 387 5.38 -24.28 3.71
N GLU A 388 4.84 -23.32 2.95
CA GLU A 388 3.68 -23.60 2.10
C GLU A 388 4.01 -24.53 0.94
N ARG A 389 5.23 -24.46 0.37
CA ARG A 389 5.67 -25.42 -0.64
C ARG A 389 5.75 -26.87 -0.12
N ARG A 390 6.09 -27.07 1.14
CA ARG A 390 6.12 -28.42 1.73
C ARG A 390 4.72 -28.98 1.98
N ARG A 391 3.70 -28.13 2.14
CA ARG A 391 2.31 -28.58 2.35
C ARG A 391 1.56 -28.84 1.04
N THR A 392 1.94 -28.18 -0.06
CA THR A 392 1.32 -28.40 -1.38
C THR A 392 1.89 -29.60 -2.13
N SER A 393 3.02 -30.18 -1.69
CA SER A 393 3.63 -31.39 -2.26
C SER A 393 3.17 -32.69 -1.61
N ARG A 394 2.17 -32.68 -0.70
CA ARG A 394 1.54 -33.90 -0.21
C ARG A 394 0.36 -34.27 -1.09
N THR A 395 0.45 -35.45 -1.65
CA THR A 395 -0.45 -36.25 -2.50
C THR A 395 -1.96 -36.03 -2.23
N PRO A 396 -2.79 -36.04 -3.29
CA PRO A 396 -4.25 -36.08 -3.14
C PRO A 396 -4.69 -37.47 -2.71
N GLY A 397 -5.24 -37.58 -1.53
CA GLY A 397 -5.81 -38.83 -1.08
C GLY A 397 -6.00 -38.93 0.43
N ALA A 398 -6.89 -38.12 1.01
CA ALA A 398 -7.57 -38.46 2.25
C ALA A 398 -8.88 -37.67 2.36
N PRO A 399 -10.02 -38.29 2.71
CA PRO A 399 -11.31 -37.61 2.74
C PRO A 399 -11.45 -36.71 3.96
N TRP A 400 -12.21 -35.65 3.78
CA TRP A 400 -12.63 -34.72 4.81
C TRP A 400 -13.58 -35.42 5.77
N ALA A 401 -13.27 -35.46 7.03
CA ALA A 401 -14.20 -35.71 8.10
C ALA A 401 -14.21 -34.48 9.00
N ASP A 402 -15.41 -33.90 9.14
CA ASP A 402 -15.97 -32.95 10.10
C ASP A 402 -15.13 -31.77 10.61
#